data_ab446c47e393859939e938bbdaa1ed55
#
_entry.id   ab446c47e393859939e938bbdaa1ed55
#
_cell.length_a   1.000
_cell.length_b   1.000
_cell.length_c   1.000
_cell.angle_alpha   90.00
_cell.angle_beta   90.00
_cell.angle_gamma   90.00
#
_symmetry.space_group_name_H-M   'P 1'
#
loop_
_entity.id
_entity.type
_entity.pdbx_description
1 polymer ?
#
loop_
_entity_poly.entity_id
_entity_poly.type
_entity_poly.pdbx_seq_one_letter_code
_entity_poly.pdbx_strand_id
1 'polypeptide(L)'
;MKLQHAPIEINFADNQKNFIYYKDSIILTQLRYYPYFQLLVIALFLFVSYLAFSTSRKAEQNQVWVGMAKETAHQLGTPLSSLIAWLEIIKGKSPNDEFVIELEKDVQRLSTITDRFSKIGSAPALKKENLTTVIENAIGYIRTRSSSKVIFSLENAQQYDVEAPLNIALFDWVLENIFKNAIDAMSGEGNIHVKITDQQQFAYIDISDTGKGIPKSKYKDVFKPGFTSKSRGWGLGLSLSKRIVEEYHEGQIFVKSSELNKGTTFRIVLKKITT
;
A
#
# COMPACT_ATOMS: atom_id res chain seq x y z
N MET A 1 -30.41 40.18 -36.37
CA MET A 1 -29.72 40.54 -37.61
C MET A 1 -28.89 41.82 -37.49
N LYS A 2 -29.43 42.94 -37.00
CA LYS A 2 -28.71 44.24 -36.96
C LYS A 2 -27.44 44.27 -36.06
N LEU A 3 -27.20 43.29 -35.20
CA LEU A 3 -26.12 43.27 -34.17
C LEU A 3 -24.96 42.30 -34.48
N GLN A 4 -25.03 41.49 -35.55
CA GLN A 4 -24.01 40.45 -35.81
C GLN A 4 -22.98 40.87 -36.86
N HIS A 5 -23.39 41.58 -37.89
CA HIS A 5 -22.51 42.07 -38.96
C HIS A 5 -22.90 43.46 -39.39
N ALA A 6 -21.93 44.25 -39.87
CA ALA A 6 -22.21 45.52 -40.51
C ALA A 6 -23.04 45.29 -41.76
N PRO A 7 -24.09 46.11 -42.00
CA PRO A 7 -24.92 45.98 -43.20
C PRO A 7 -24.14 46.26 -44.46
N ILE A 8 -24.43 45.56 -45.54
CA ILE A 8 -23.88 45.84 -46.86
C ILE A 8 -24.66 47.03 -47.42
N GLU A 9 -23.96 48.14 -47.65
CA GLU A 9 -24.56 49.31 -48.29
C GLU A 9 -24.60 49.12 -49.82
N ILE A 10 -25.79 49.29 -50.42
CA ILE A 10 -25.96 49.30 -51.85
C ILE A 10 -26.41 50.73 -52.26
N ASN A 11 -25.58 51.38 -53.06
CA ASN A 11 -25.84 52.70 -53.58
C ASN A 11 -26.50 52.57 -54.97
N PHE A 12 -27.73 53.10 -55.12
CA PHE A 12 -28.42 53.21 -56.38
C PHE A 12 -28.16 54.57 -57.01
N ALA A 13 -28.35 54.65 -58.35
CA ALA A 13 -28.06 55.83 -59.15
C ALA A 13 -28.83 57.10 -58.74
N ASP A 14 -29.96 56.96 -57.96
CA ASP A 14 -30.81 58.03 -57.45
C ASP A 14 -30.46 58.48 -55.99
N ASN A 15 -29.24 58.34 -55.55
CA ASN A 15 -28.80 58.73 -54.18
C ASN A 15 -29.54 58.01 -53.03
N GLN A 16 -30.24 56.92 -53.30
CA GLN A 16 -30.94 56.09 -52.31
C GLN A 16 -29.94 55.00 -51.81
N LYS A 17 -29.73 54.93 -50.49
CA LYS A 17 -28.93 53.91 -49.83
C LYS A 17 -29.81 52.83 -49.25
N ASN A 18 -29.63 51.58 -49.70
CA ASN A 18 -30.31 50.42 -49.13
C ASN A 18 -29.27 49.60 -48.33
N PHE A 19 -29.72 49.04 -47.19
CA PHE A 19 -28.89 48.24 -46.31
C PHE A 19 -29.38 46.79 -46.33
N ILE A 20 -28.52 45.84 -46.72
CA ILE A 20 -28.81 44.42 -46.61
C ILE A 20 -28.25 43.93 -45.30
N TYR A 21 -29.09 43.45 -44.41
CA TYR A 21 -28.71 42.80 -43.15
C TYR A 21 -28.69 41.29 -43.39
N TYR A 22 -27.55 40.67 -43.07
CA TYR A 22 -27.38 39.22 -43.18
C TYR A 22 -27.01 38.62 -41.83
N LYS A 23 -27.20 37.34 -41.71
CA LYS A 23 -26.92 36.57 -40.51
C LYS A 23 -26.14 35.31 -40.91
N ASP A 24 -25.18 34.90 -40.09
CA ASP A 24 -24.50 33.63 -40.28
C ASP A 24 -25.51 32.48 -40.31
N SER A 25 -25.31 31.56 -41.22
CA SER A 25 -26.11 30.34 -41.27
C SER A 25 -25.87 29.53 -39.97
N ILE A 26 -26.91 28.89 -39.46
CA ILE A 26 -26.82 27.97 -38.31
C ILE A 26 -25.74 26.91 -38.57
N ILE A 27 -25.62 26.46 -39.81
CA ILE A 27 -24.62 25.49 -40.27
C ILE A 27 -23.19 26.02 -40.07
N LEU A 28 -22.92 27.29 -40.39
CA LEU A 28 -21.58 27.90 -40.18
C LEU A 28 -21.22 27.98 -38.70
N THR A 29 -22.19 28.30 -37.85
CA THR A 29 -21.99 28.33 -36.41
C THR A 29 -21.72 26.92 -35.85
N GLN A 30 -22.50 25.92 -36.33
CA GLN A 30 -22.24 24.51 -35.94
C GLN A 30 -20.88 24.01 -36.40
N LEU A 31 -20.48 24.30 -37.65
CA LEU A 31 -19.15 23.90 -38.18
C LEU A 31 -18.02 24.54 -37.39
N ARG A 32 -18.18 25.76 -36.89
CA ARG A 32 -17.16 26.41 -36.04
C ARG A 32 -16.94 25.68 -34.69
N TYR A 33 -18.00 25.16 -34.06
CA TYR A 33 -17.92 24.48 -32.78
C TYR A 33 -17.71 22.97 -32.88
N TYR A 34 -17.98 22.37 -34.05
CA TYR A 34 -17.85 20.93 -34.27
C TYR A 34 -16.47 20.37 -33.95
N PRO A 35 -15.34 21.00 -34.34
CA PRO A 35 -14.00 20.49 -33.97
C PRO A 35 -13.77 20.45 -32.49
N TYR A 36 -14.26 21.42 -31.72
CA TYR A 36 -14.10 21.44 -30.27
C TYR A 36 -14.90 20.31 -29.61
N PHE A 37 -16.14 20.09 -30.07
CA PHE A 37 -16.94 18.96 -29.62
C PHE A 37 -16.27 17.61 -29.92
N GLN A 38 -15.75 17.45 -31.12
CA GLN A 38 -15.04 16.25 -31.55
C GLN A 38 -13.79 16.02 -30.70
N LEU A 39 -12.98 17.04 -30.44
CA LEU A 39 -11.82 16.94 -29.56
C LEU A 39 -12.20 16.56 -28.14
N LEU A 40 -13.28 17.10 -27.60
CA LEU A 40 -13.79 16.74 -26.28
C LEU A 40 -14.18 15.27 -26.19
N VAL A 41 -14.89 14.76 -27.21
CA VAL A 41 -15.27 13.34 -27.26
C VAL A 41 -14.06 12.43 -27.35
N ILE A 42 -13.07 12.78 -28.18
CA ILE A 42 -11.82 12.03 -28.30
C ILE A 42 -11.05 12.05 -26.96
N ALA A 43 -10.93 13.21 -26.33
CA ALA A 43 -10.25 13.34 -25.03
C ALA A 43 -10.94 12.50 -23.94
N LEU A 44 -12.29 12.53 -23.90
CA LEU A 44 -13.06 11.71 -22.98
C LEU A 44 -12.86 10.21 -23.24
N PHE A 45 -12.88 9.79 -24.50
CA PHE A 45 -12.63 8.40 -24.87
C PHE A 45 -11.24 7.93 -24.46
N LEU A 46 -10.21 8.74 -24.73
CA LEU A 46 -8.82 8.43 -24.31
C LEU A 46 -8.69 8.35 -22.79
N PHE A 47 -9.35 9.26 -22.07
CA PHE A 47 -9.35 9.27 -20.61
C PHE A 47 -10.01 8.01 -20.02
N VAL A 48 -11.19 7.63 -20.50
CA VAL A 48 -11.89 6.41 -20.08
C VAL A 48 -11.09 5.16 -20.43
N SER A 49 -10.50 5.10 -21.64
CA SER A 49 -9.64 4.00 -22.06
C SER A 49 -8.39 3.87 -21.20
N TYR A 50 -7.77 4.99 -20.83
CA TYR A 50 -6.62 5.01 -19.92
C TYR A 50 -6.99 4.49 -18.52
N LEU A 51 -8.13 4.91 -17.96
CA LEU A 51 -8.62 4.42 -16.68
C LEU A 51 -8.90 2.92 -16.72
N ALA A 52 -9.61 2.44 -17.73
CA ALA A 52 -9.90 1.01 -17.91
C ALA A 52 -8.63 0.18 -18.03
N PHE A 53 -7.67 0.60 -18.87
CA PHE A 53 -6.39 -0.08 -19.04
C PHE A 53 -5.55 -0.09 -17.76
N SER A 54 -5.49 1.05 -17.04
CA SER A 54 -4.77 1.15 -15.78
C SER A 54 -5.34 0.22 -14.70
N THR A 55 -6.67 0.13 -14.62
CA THR A 55 -7.37 -0.74 -13.67
C THR A 55 -7.17 -2.21 -14.01
N SER A 56 -7.29 -2.57 -15.30
CA SER A 56 -7.07 -3.93 -15.78
C SER A 56 -5.65 -4.41 -15.50
N ARG A 57 -4.66 -3.57 -15.76
CA ARG A 57 -3.25 -3.90 -15.48
C ARG A 57 -2.96 -4.15 -14.00
N LYS A 58 -3.57 -3.36 -13.10
CA LYS A 58 -3.43 -3.58 -11.66
C LYS A 58 -4.09 -4.90 -11.24
N ALA A 59 -5.27 -5.21 -11.76
CA ALA A 59 -5.97 -6.44 -11.48
C ALA A 59 -5.17 -7.67 -11.94
N GLU A 60 -4.60 -7.63 -13.15
CA GLU A 60 -3.76 -8.70 -13.68
C GLU A 60 -2.50 -8.92 -12.82
N GLN A 61 -1.79 -7.85 -12.46
CA GLN A 61 -0.63 -7.95 -11.56
C GLN A 61 -0.99 -8.54 -10.21
N ASN A 62 -2.14 -8.17 -9.66
CA ASN A 62 -2.63 -8.72 -8.41
C ASN A 62 -2.94 -10.22 -8.53
N GLN A 63 -3.58 -10.63 -9.62
CA GLN A 63 -3.93 -12.03 -9.84
C GLN A 63 -2.69 -12.92 -10.00
N VAL A 64 -1.67 -12.46 -10.71
CA VAL A 64 -0.38 -13.17 -10.83
C VAL A 64 0.28 -13.32 -9.45
N TRP A 65 0.30 -12.27 -8.65
CA TRP A 65 0.87 -12.31 -7.30
C TRP A 65 0.15 -13.30 -6.38
N VAL A 66 -1.19 -13.29 -6.41
CA VAL A 66 -2.01 -14.23 -5.64
C VAL A 66 -1.75 -15.66 -6.07
N GLY A 67 -1.73 -15.92 -7.38
CA GLY A 67 -1.44 -17.23 -7.94
C GLY A 67 -0.06 -17.74 -7.51
N MET A 68 0.98 -16.92 -7.66
CA MET A 68 2.34 -17.27 -7.22
C MET A 68 2.43 -17.52 -5.72
N ALA A 69 1.82 -16.67 -4.90
CA ALA A 69 1.85 -16.86 -3.44
C ALA A 69 1.18 -18.15 -3.01
N LYS A 70 0.00 -18.45 -3.56
CA LYS A 70 -0.75 -19.70 -3.29
C LYS A 70 0.04 -20.92 -3.75
N GLU A 71 0.60 -20.88 -4.95
CA GLU A 71 1.42 -21.97 -5.48
C GLU A 71 2.68 -22.18 -4.64
N THR A 72 3.39 -21.11 -4.28
CA THR A 72 4.58 -21.18 -3.40
C THR A 72 4.22 -21.79 -2.04
N ALA A 73 3.09 -21.38 -1.44
CA ALA A 73 2.64 -21.95 -0.18
C ALA A 73 2.35 -23.46 -0.31
N HIS A 74 1.72 -23.87 -1.40
CA HIS A 74 1.43 -25.29 -1.66
C HIS A 74 2.70 -26.09 -1.88
N GLN A 75 3.60 -25.59 -2.71
CA GLN A 75 4.89 -26.26 -3.01
C GLN A 75 5.81 -26.36 -1.79
N LEU A 76 5.78 -25.37 -0.90
CA LEU A 76 6.54 -25.41 0.36
C LEU A 76 5.83 -26.24 1.45
N GLY A 77 4.52 -26.28 1.46
CA GLY A 77 3.74 -26.99 2.48
C GLY A 77 3.99 -28.50 2.49
N THR A 78 4.14 -29.12 1.31
CA THR A 78 4.40 -30.56 1.18
C THR A 78 5.74 -30.99 1.81
N PRO A 79 6.91 -30.42 1.44
CA PRO A 79 8.18 -30.78 2.08
C PRO A 79 8.23 -30.38 3.55
N LEU A 80 7.56 -29.28 3.92
CA LEU A 80 7.48 -28.84 5.31
C LEU A 80 6.72 -29.84 6.18
N SER A 81 5.60 -30.39 5.70
CA SER A 81 4.84 -31.44 6.40
C SER A 81 5.71 -32.67 6.66
N SER A 82 6.55 -33.04 5.69
CA SER A 82 7.50 -34.15 5.85
C SER A 82 8.57 -33.83 6.89
N LEU A 83 9.12 -32.60 6.90
CA LEU A 83 10.10 -32.16 7.90
C LEU A 83 9.50 -32.15 9.31
N ILE A 84 8.26 -31.70 9.48
CA ILE A 84 7.55 -31.76 10.76
C ILE A 84 7.41 -33.21 11.25
N ALA A 85 7.00 -34.12 10.36
CA ALA A 85 6.85 -35.55 10.71
C ALA A 85 8.20 -36.17 11.12
N TRP A 86 9.28 -35.89 10.39
CA TRP A 86 10.61 -36.37 10.77
C TRP A 86 11.09 -35.79 12.11
N LEU A 87 10.82 -34.50 12.34
CA LEU A 87 11.16 -33.83 13.60
C LEU A 87 10.46 -34.48 14.80
N GLU A 88 9.16 -34.80 14.68
CA GLU A 88 8.41 -35.48 15.73
C GLU A 88 8.99 -36.87 16.04
N ILE A 89 9.43 -37.62 15.02
CA ILE A 89 10.06 -38.93 15.20
C ILE A 89 11.40 -38.80 15.95
N ILE A 90 12.23 -37.80 15.57
CA ILE A 90 13.53 -37.58 16.18
C ILE A 90 13.36 -37.08 17.63
N LYS A 91 12.43 -36.17 17.87
CA LYS A 91 12.07 -35.64 19.19
C LYS A 91 11.58 -36.74 20.14
N GLY A 92 10.84 -37.72 19.62
CA GLY A 92 10.44 -38.88 20.39
C GLY A 92 11.62 -39.79 20.86
N LYS A 93 12.76 -39.75 20.13
CA LYS A 93 13.96 -40.52 20.48
C LYS A 93 14.95 -39.72 21.36
N SER A 94 15.04 -38.41 21.18
CA SER A 94 16.01 -37.54 21.80
C SER A 94 15.40 -36.18 22.14
N PRO A 95 14.50 -36.06 23.12
CA PRO A 95 13.69 -34.84 23.34
C PRO A 95 14.50 -33.65 23.83
N ASN A 96 15.64 -33.85 24.44
CA ASN A 96 16.51 -32.82 25.04
C ASN A 96 17.77 -32.55 24.21
N ASP A 97 17.85 -33.04 22.98
CA ASP A 97 18.98 -32.78 22.10
C ASP A 97 18.90 -31.32 21.61
N GLU A 98 19.94 -30.54 21.87
CA GLU A 98 20.04 -29.12 21.47
C GLU A 98 19.88 -28.95 19.97
N PHE A 99 20.36 -29.89 19.16
CA PHE A 99 20.18 -29.88 17.71
C PHE A 99 18.71 -30.03 17.33
N VAL A 100 17.94 -30.87 18.01
CA VAL A 100 16.53 -31.09 17.77
C VAL A 100 15.72 -29.83 18.10
N ILE A 101 16.07 -29.15 19.18
CA ILE A 101 15.47 -27.90 19.62
C ILE A 101 15.70 -26.79 18.58
N GLU A 102 16.92 -26.65 18.06
CA GLU A 102 17.21 -25.64 17.02
C GLU A 102 16.51 -25.97 15.69
N LEU A 103 16.49 -27.26 15.30
CA LEU A 103 15.76 -27.71 14.10
C LEU A 103 14.27 -27.42 14.21
N GLU A 104 13.67 -27.62 15.38
CA GLU A 104 12.25 -27.30 15.64
C GLU A 104 11.97 -25.83 15.43
N LYS A 105 12.86 -24.95 15.90
CA LYS A 105 12.72 -23.49 15.68
C LYS A 105 12.76 -23.12 14.20
N ASP A 106 13.63 -23.74 13.42
CA ASP A 106 13.75 -23.46 11.98
C ASP A 106 12.55 -24.01 11.20
N VAL A 107 12.08 -25.22 11.52
CA VAL A 107 10.88 -25.79 10.92
C VAL A 107 9.65 -24.94 11.25
N GLN A 108 9.52 -24.50 12.50
CA GLN A 108 8.43 -23.59 12.91
C GLN A 108 8.48 -22.26 12.18
N ARG A 109 9.69 -21.72 11.93
CA ARG A 109 9.87 -20.51 11.14
C ARG A 109 9.41 -20.70 9.70
N LEU A 110 9.75 -21.82 9.05
CA LEU A 110 9.31 -22.17 7.71
C LEU A 110 7.80 -22.34 7.65
N SER A 111 7.20 -23.00 8.65
CA SER A 111 5.74 -23.14 8.77
C SER A 111 5.05 -21.79 8.82
N THR A 112 5.54 -20.87 9.64
CA THR A 112 5.00 -19.52 9.75
C THR A 112 5.07 -18.76 8.41
N ILE A 113 6.17 -18.90 7.66
CA ILE A 113 6.32 -18.28 6.34
C ILE A 113 5.31 -18.87 5.35
N THR A 114 5.19 -20.20 5.32
CA THR A 114 4.25 -20.91 4.42
C THR A 114 2.81 -20.52 4.71
N ASP A 115 2.41 -20.46 5.99
CA ASP A 115 1.08 -20.01 6.41
C ASP A 115 0.79 -18.56 6.00
N ARG A 116 1.77 -17.69 6.10
CA ARG A 116 1.65 -16.29 5.66
C ARG A 116 1.39 -16.20 4.16
N PHE A 117 2.13 -16.98 3.35
CA PHE A 117 1.93 -17.03 1.90
C PHE A 117 0.58 -17.64 1.52
N SER A 118 0.11 -18.66 2.24
CA SER A 118 -1.20 -19.28 2.03
C SER A 118 -2.36 -18.31 2.26
N LYS A 119 -2.21 -17.36 3.20
CA LYS A 119 -3.22 -16.33 3.49
C LYS A 119 -3.27 -15.20 2.45
N ILE A 120 -2.22 -15.06 1.62
CA ILE A 120 -2.21 -14.14 0.48
C ILE A 120 -3.16 -14.69 -0.57
N GLY A 121 -4.22 -13.95 -0.90
CA GLY A 121 -5.17 -14.33 -1.96
C GLY A 121 -6.45 -14.99 -1.50
N SER A 122 -6.63 -15.24 -0.20
CA SER A 122 -7.93 -15.46 0.40
C SER A 122 -8.40 -14.17 1.06
N ALA A 123 -9.70 -13.86 1.00
CA ALA A 123 -10.25 -12.74 1.75
C ALA A 123 -10.08 -13.03 3.26
N PRO A 124 -9.21 -12.31 3.99
CA PRO A 124 -9.00 -12.60 5.40
C PRO A 124 -10.22 -12.14 6.21
N ALA A 125 -10.65 -12.99 7.15
CA ALA A 125 -11.61 -12.54 8.13
C ALA A 125 -10.97 -11.46 9.01
N LEU A 126 -11.57 -10.28 9.05
CA LEU A 126 -11.19 -9.20 9.95
C LEU A 126 -12.01 -9.32 11.23
N LYS A 127 -11.34 -9.15 12.37
CA LYS A 127 -11.98 -9.09 13.69
C LYS A 127 -11.64 -7.75 14.34
N LYS A 128 -12.52 -7.29 15.21
CA LYS A 128 -12.29 -6.09 16.00
C LYS A 128 -11.23 -6.38 17.05
N GLU A 129 -10.06 -5.74 16.92
CA GLU A 129 -8.87 -6.01 17.73
C GLU A 129 -8.34 -4.71 18.34
N ASN A 130 -7.78 -4.80 19.55
CA ASN A 130 -7.14 -3.69 20.24
C ASN A 130 -5.75 -3.44 19.63
N LEU A 131 -5.55 -2.26 19.04
CA LEU A 131 -4.29 -1.89 18.38
C LEU A 131 -3.11 -1.84 19.33
N THR A 132 -3.32 -1.36 20.56
CA THR A 132 -2.24 -1.28 21.56
C THR A 132 -1.71 -2.67 21.88
N THR A 133 -2.59 -3.62 22.17
CA THR A 133 -2.21 -5.02 22.47
C THR A 133 -1.51 -5.69 21.28
N VAL A 134 -2.04 -5.51 20.07
CA VAL A 134 -1.41 -6.10 18.86
C VAL A 134 -0.01 -5.55 18.65
N ILE A 135 0.18 -4.23 18.79
CA ILE A 135 1.48 -3.59 18.59
C ILE A 135 2.46 -3.97 19.71
N GLU A 136 2.02 -4.05 20.98
CA GLU A 136 2.84 -4.50 22.10
C GLU A 136 3.36 -5.93 21.88
N ASN A 137 2.50 -6.83 21.44
CA ASN A 137 2.89 -8.20 21.12
C ASN A 137 3.93 -8.26 19.99
N ALA A 138 3.73 -7.47 18.93
CA ALA A 138 4.69 -7.38 17.82
C ALA A 138 6.03 -6.79 18.27
N ILE A 139 6.04 -5.76 19.12
CA ILE A 139 7.25 -5.19 19.72
C ILE A 139 7.95 -6.24 20.58
N GLY A 140 7.20 -6.94 21.44
CA GLY A 140 7.75 -8.01 22.29
C GLY A 140 8.44 -9.10 21.47
N TYR A 141 7.80 -9.53 20.39
CA TYR A 141 8.36 -10.54 19.48
C TYR A 141 9.66 -10.08 18.81
N ILE A 142 9.72 -8.85 18.31
CA ILE A 142 10.92 -8.32 17.65
C ILE A 142 12.03 -8.00 18.62
N ARG A 143 11.72 -7.49 19.83
CA ARG A 143 12.70 -7.17 20.86
C ARG A 143 13.56 -8.37 21.25
N THR A 144 12.98 -9.56 21.36
CA THR A 144 13.72 -10.80 21.67
C THR A 144 14.67 -11.26 20.56
N ARG A 145 14.53 -10.69 19.36
CA ARG A 145 15.29 -11.07 18.14
C ARG A 145 16.14 -9.95 17.57
N SER A 146 16.20 -8.83 18.24
CA SER A 146 16.99 -7.66 17.87
C SER A 146 18.10 -7.41 18.91
N SER A 147 19.07 -6.59 18.52
CA SER A 147 20.12 -6.14 19.44
C SER A 147 19.50 -5.39 20.62
N SER A 148 20.05 -5.55 21.82
CA SER A 148 19.68 -4.79 23.03
C SER A 148 19.90 -3.28 22.88
N LYS A 149 20.64 -2.85 21.87
CA LYS A 149 20.87 -1.44 21.53
C LYS A 149 19.69 -0.79 20.78
N VAL A 150 18.68 -1.58 20.38
CA VAL A 150 17.45 -1.07 19.77
C VAL A 150 16.42 -0.84 20.86
N ILE A 151 16.04 0.41 21.04
CA ILE A 151 15.08 0.81 22.08
C ILE A 151 13.71 1.01 21.41
N PHE A 152 12.69 0.30 21.92
CA PHE A 152 11.31 0.45 21.50
C PHE A 152 10.52 1.25 22.51
N SER A 153 9.70 2.19 22.03
CA SER A 153 8.73 2.92 22.81
C SER A 153 7.38 2.93 22.13
N LEU A 154 6.30 2.80 22.90
CA LEU A 154 4.92 2.86 22.44
C LEU A 154 4.19 3.99 23.16
N GLU A 155 3.57 4.87 22.42
CA GLU A 155 2.72 5.95 22.89
C GLU A 155 1.31 5.75 22.35
N ASN A 156 0.33 5.54 23.22
CA ASN A 156 -1.08 5.70 22.87
C ASN A 156 -1.49 7.13 23.24
N ALA A 157 -1.70 7.98 22.25
CA ALA A 157 -2.10 9.38 22.46
C ALA A 157 -3.48 9.50 23.10
N GLN A 158 -4.27 8.45 23.05
CA GLN A 158 -5.57 8.33 23.71
C GLN A 158 -5.40 7.45 24.96
N GLN A 159 -6.04 7.83 26.07
CA GLN A 159 -6.00 7.04 27.31
C GLN A 159 -7.03 5.89 27.31
N TYR A 160 -7.53 5.50 26.15
CA TYR A 160 -8.48 4.41 25.95
C TYR A 160 -8.05 3.47 24.82
N ASP A 161 -8.67 2.32 24.78
CA ASP A 161 -8.41 1.29 23.77
C ASP A 161 -8.88 1.75 22.39
N VAL A 162 -7.93 1.78 21.43
CA VAL A 162 -8.20 2.05 20.02
C VAL A 162 -8.36 0.72 19.31
N GLU A 163 -9.55 0.46 18.79
CA GLU A 163 -9.89 -0.79 18.13
C GLU A 163 -10.07 -0.58 16.62
N ALA A 164 -9.60 -1.56 15.83
CA ALA A 164 -9.78 -1.60 14.39
C ALA A 164 -10.05 -3.03 13.89
N PRO A 165 -10.69 -3.17 12.73
CA PRO A 165 -10.86 -4.49 12.09
C PRO A 165 -9.51 -4.98 11.56
N LEU A 166 -8.99 -6.06 12.13
CA LEU A 166 -7.70 -6.63 11.78
C LEU A 166 -7.76 -8.14 11.56
N ASN A 167 -6.91 -8.64 10.67
CA ASN A 167 -6.40 -9.99 10.70
C ASN A 167 -5.02 -9.95 11.37
N ILE A 168 -4.94 -10.37 12.63
CA ILE A 168 -3.73 -10.29 13.46
C ILE A 168 -2.52 -10.86 12.73
N ALA A 169 -2.62 -12.06 12.16
CA ALA A 169 -1.48 -12.73 11.53
C ALA A 169 -0.89 -11.97 10.33
N LEU A 170 -1.75 -11.33 9.54
CA LEU A 170 -1.31 -10.49 8.41
C LEU A 170 -0.80 -9.14 8.90
N PHE A 171 -1.43 -8.56 9.92
CA PHE A 171 -1.02 -7.27 10.45
C PHE A 171 0.30 -7.35 11.21
N ASP A 172 0.51 -8.43 11.98
CA ASP A 172 1.82 -8.71 12.62
C ASP A 172 2.93 -8.79 11.57
N TRP A 173 2.66 -9.37 10.41
CA TRP A 173 3.64 -9.40 9.32
C TRP A 173 3.98 -8.01 8.79
N VAL A 174 2.99 -7.10 8.69
CA VAL A 174 3.23 -5.69 8.35
C VAL A 174 4.15 -5.04 9.37
N LEU A 175 3.83 -5.16 10.66
CA LEU A 175 4.62 -4.59 11.74
C LEU A 175 6.04 -5.16 11.76
N GLU A 176 6.19 -6.48 11.64
CA GLU A 176 7.48 -7.16 11.58
C GLU A 176 8.35 -6.63 10.42
N ASN A 177 7.78 -6.46 9.23
CA ASN A 177 8.48 -5.92 8.07
C ASN A 177 8.96 -4.48 8.30
N ILE A 178 8.10 -3.62 8.89
CA ILE A 178 8.46 -2.23 9.16
C ILE A 178 9.53 -2.16 10.24
N PHE A 179 9.39 -2.90 11.33
CA PHE A 179 10.39 -2.94 12.42
C PHE A 179 11.74 -3.47 11.92
N LYS A 180 11.78 -4.55 11.15
CA LYS A 180 13.02 -5.06 10.54
C LYS A 180 13.66 -4.04 9.61
N ASN A 181 12.87 -3.30 8.83
CA ASN A 181 13.40 -2.25 7.97
C ASN A 181 13.97 -1.09 8.79
N ALA A 182 13.32 -0.71 9.89
CA ALA A 182 13.82 0.30 10.83
C ALA A 182 15.15 -0.13 11.47
N ILE A 183 15.21 -1.35 12.00
CA ILE A 183 16.45 -1.92 12.62
C ILE A 183 17.59 -1.93 11.61
N ASP A 184 17.36 -2.36 10.38
CA ASP A 184 18.36 -2.37 9.31
C ASP A 184 18.80 -0.96 8.91
N ALA A 185 17.86 0.01 8.88
CA ALA A 185 18.18 1.40 8.58
C ALA A 185 19.02 2.07 9.66
N MET A 186 18.93 1.58 10.90
CA MET A 186 19.71 2.01 12.06
C MET A 186 20.98 1.18 12.27
N SER A 187 21.28 0.19 11.44
CA SER A 187 22.40 -0.74 11.59
C SER A 187 22.41 -1.48 12.96
N GLY A 188 21.22 -1.75 13.50
CA GLY A 188 21.04 -2.49 14.74
C GLY A 188 21.20 -1.67 16.04
N GLU A 189 21.26 -0.34 15.98
CA GLU A 189 21.39 0.54 17.15
C GLU A 189 20.58 1.83 16.95
N GLY A 190 19.63 2.14 17.83
CA GLY A 190 18.81 3.35 17.75
C GLY A 190 17.44 3.18 18.39
N ASN A 191 16.52 4.09 18.06
CA ASN A 191 15.20 4.15 18.66
C ASN A 191 14.11 3.89 17.63
N ILE A 192 13.12 3.08 18.00
CA ILE A 192 11.87 2.91 17.27
C ILE A 192 10.74 3.40 18.17
N HIS A 193 10.05 4.44 17.74
CA HIS A 193 8.90 5.00 18.43
C HIS A 193 7.61 4.72 17.68
N VAL A 194 6.66 4.10 18.34
CA VAL A 194 5.33 3.83 17.76
C VAL A 194 4.32 4.72 18.47
N LYS A 195 3.55 5.48 17.70
CA LYS A 195 2.49 6.35 18.21
C LYS A 195 1.15 5.97 17.60
N ILE A 196 0.17 5.67 18.47
CA ILE A 196 -1.22 5.44 18.08
C ILE A 196 -2.00 6.73 18.30
N THR A 197 -2.75 7.15 17.28
CA THR A 197 -3.63 8.33 17.37
C THR A 197 -5.00 7.98 16.81
N ASP A 198 -6.04 8.19 17.59
CA ASP A 198 -7.43 7.99 17.17
C ASP A 198 -8.02 9.30 16.64
N GLN A 199 -8.60 9.25 15.42
CA GLN A 199 -9.31 10.38 14.81
C GLN A 199 -10.64 9.89 14.24
N GLN A 200 -11.70 10.02 15.02
CA GLN A 200 -13.08 9.71 14.63
C GLN A 200 -13.25 8.38 13.85
N GLN A 201 -13.10 8.42 12.52
CA GLN A 201 -13.30 7.26 11.64
C GLN A 201 -12.02 6.45 11.38
N PHE A 202 -10.84 6.96 11.74
CA PHE A 202 -9.55 6.36 11.42
C PHE A 202 -8.66 6.24 12.64
N ALA A 203 -7.91 5.14 12.70
CA ALA A 203 -6.79 4.98 13.61
C ALA A 203 -5.49 5.19 12.81
N TYR A 204 -4.59 6.00 13.36
CA TYR A 204 -3.27 6.27 12.78
C TYR A 204 -2.22 5.59 13.63
N ILE A 205 -1.33 4.86 12.98
CA ILE A 205 -0.16 4.23 13.61
C ILE A 205 1.08 4.80 12.94
N ASP A 206 1.82 5.63 13.66
CA ASP A 206 3.09 6.20 13.21
C ASP A 206 4.22 5.37 13.79
N ILE A 207 5.07 4.83 12.93
CA ILE A 207 6.26 4.06 13.31
C ILE A 207 7.48 4.85 12.85
N SER A 208 8.22 5.40 13.80
CA SER A 208 9.37 6.28 13.57
C SER A 208 10.66 5.60 13.97
N ASP A 209 11.66 5.61 13.12
CA ASP A 209 13.02 5.16 13.38
C ASP A 209 14.02 6.32 13.34
N THR A 210 15.18 6.12 13.93
CA THR A 210 16.32 7.07 13.91
C THR A 210 17.41 6.65 12.90
N GLY A 211 17.03 5.97 11.83
CA GLY A 211 17.96 5.41 10.86
C GLY A 211 18.41 6.40 9.78
N LYS A 212 19.00 5.85 8.71
CA LYS A 212 19.58 6.63 7.59
C LYS A 212 18.60 7.49 6.79
N GLY A 213 17.31 7.30 6.96
CA GLY A 213 16.28 8.02 6.23
C GLY A 213 16.12 7.60 4.76
N ILE A 214 15.09 8.17 4.12
CA ILE A 214 14.70 7.93 2.74
C ILE A 214 14.61 9.27 2.00
N PRO A 215 15.24 9.44 0.84
CA PRO A 215 15.07 10.65 0.03
C PRO A 215 13.63 10.83 -0.41
N LYS A 216 13.13 12.07 -0.43
CA LYS A 216 11.73 12.39 -0.78
C LYS A 216 11.30 11.84 -2.14
N SER A 217 12.21 11.81 -3.11
CA SER A 217 11.97 11.23 -4.45
C SER A 217 11.68 9.73 -4.42
N LYS A 218 12.06 9.02 -3.34
CA LYS A 218 11.89 7.56 -3.20
C LYS A 218 10.70 7.14 -2.34
N TYR A 219 9.94 8.06 -1.75
CA TYR A 219 8.81 7.76 -0.87
C TYR A 219 7.77 6.80 -1.49
N LYS A 220 7.50 6.95 -2.77
CA LYS A 220 6.59 6.06 -3.50
C LYS A 220 7.29 4.78 -3.97
N ASP A 221 8.58 4.89 -4.32
CA ASP A 221 9.32 3.77 -4.89
C ASP A 221 9.61 2.67 -3.88
N VAL A 222 9.78 3.01 -2.59
CA VAL A 222 10.07 2.02 -1.54
C VAL A 222 8.98 0.95 -1.39
N PHE A 223 7.76 1.22 -1.87
CA PHE A 223 6.66 0.27 -1.89
C PHE A 223 6.53 -0.52 -3.21
N LYS A 224 7.40 -0.28 -4.20
CA LYS A 224 7.40 -1.05 -5.45
C LYS A 224 8.02 -2.43 -5.20
N PRO A 225 7.45 -3.51 -5.76
CA PRO A 225 8.06 -4.84 -5.69
C PRO A 225 9.48 -4.82 -6.25
N GLY A 226 10.41 -5.49 -5.56
CA GLY A 226 11.81 -5.55 -5.95
C GLY A 226 12.66 -4.33 -5.57
N PHE A 227 12.07 -3.28 -5.01
CA PHE A 227 12.84 -2.13 -4.53
C PHE A 227 13.60 -2.49 -3.24
N THR A 228 14.92 -2.46 -3.30
CA THR A 228 15.79 -2.72 -2.16
C THR A 228 17.08 -1.92 -2.27
N SER A 229 17.54 -1.39 -1.14
CA SER A 229 18.89 -0.82 -0.98
C SER A 229 19.85 -1.78 -0.29
N LYS A 230 19.42 -3.03 -0.02
CA LYS A 230 20.19 -4.05 0.69
C LYS A 230 20.85 -4.99 -0.32
N SER A 231 22.08 -5.45 0.00
CA SER A 231 22.77 -6.48 -0.78
C SER A 231 22.09 -7.86 -0.70
N ARG A 232 21.36 -8.11 0.38
CA ARG A 232 20.57 -9.31 0.61
C ARG A 232 19.11 -8.92 0.88
N GLY A 233 18.19 -9.50 0.12
CA GLY A 233 16.74 -9.25 0.26
C GLY A 233 16.07 -9.02 -1.09
N TRP A 234 14.86 -9.53 -1.23
CA TRP A 234 14.09 -9.53 -2.49
C TRP A 234 13.34 -8.21 -2.75
N GLY A 235 13.41 -7.24 -1.81
CA GLY A 235 12.67 -5.98 -1.95
C GLY A 235 11.13 -6.15 -1.91
N LEU A 236 10.63 -7.22 -1.30
CA LEU A 236 9.21 -7.54 -1.28
C LEU A 236 8.50 -7.13 0.01
N GLY A 237 9.22 -6.85 1.10
CA GLY A 237 8.62 -6.61 2.41
C GLY A 237 7.65 -5.44 2.44
N LEU A 238 8.07 -4.24 2.02
CA LEU A 238 7.20 -3.05 2.04
C LEU A 238 6.09 -3.11 0.98
N SER A 239 6.34 -3.71 -0.20
CA SER A 239 5.29 -3.89 -1.21
C SER A 239 4.19 -4.83 -0.72
N LEU A 240 4.58 -5.89 -0.01
CA LEU A 240 3.64 -6.81 0.63
C LEU A 240 2.90 -6.15 1.80
N SER A 241 3.62 -5.39 2.65
CA SER A 241 2.99 -4.61 3.73
C SER A 241 1.95 -3.64 3.19
N LYS A 242 2.26 -2.96 2.09
CA LYS A 242 1.31 -2.08 1.41
C LYS A 242 0.07 -2.83 0.95
N ARG A 243 0.26 -3.96 0.32
CA ARG A 243 -0.84 -4.82 -0.15
C ARG A 243 -1.72 -5.29 1.01
N ILE A 244 -1.11 -5.80 2.09
CA ILE A 244 -1.85 -6.27 3.27
C ILE A 244 -2.69 -5.13 3.87
N VAL A 245 -2.13 -3.94 4.00
CA VAL A 245 -2.85 -2.79 4.57
C VAL A 245 -3.94 -2.29 3.62
N GLU A 246 -3.64 -2.13 2.33
CA GLU A 246 -4.56 -1.48 1.39
C GLU A 246 -5.64 -2.44 0.85
N GLU A 247 -5.29 -3.70 0.53
CA GLU A 247 -6.24 -4.64 -0.09
C GLU A 247 -6.99 -5.50 0.94
N TYR A 248 -6.35 -5.83 2.08
CA TYR A 248 -6.95 -6.73 3.07
C TYR A 248 -7.50 -6.03 4.31
N HIS A 249 -7.03 -4.81 4.63
CA HIS A 249 -7.52 -4.03 5.76
C HIS A 249 -8.19 -2.71 5.34
N GLU A 250 -8.35 -2.47 4.03
CA GLU A 250 -8.96 -1.24 3.47
C GLU A 250 -8.34 0.04 4.03
N GLY A 251 -7.06 -0.04 4.40
CA GLY A 251 -6.29 1.03 5.00
C GLY A 251 -5.36 1.72 4.00
N GLN A 252 -4.40 2.47 4.53
CA GLN A 252 -3.33 3.10 3.74
C GLN A 252 -2.00 2.97 4.48
N ILE A 253 -0.90 2.83 3.74
CA ILE A 253 0.45 2.90 4.29
C ILE A 253 1.34 3.77 3.40
N PHE A 254 2.08 4.68 4.03
CA PHE A 254 2.98 5.58 3.31
C PHE A 254 4.09 6.12 4.21
N VAL A 255 5.12 6.72 3.60
CA VAL A 255 6.14 7.48 4.31
C VAL A 255 5.56 8.84 4.67
N LYS A 256 5.30 9.09 5.97
CA LYS A 256 4.77 10.35 6.48
C LYS A 256 5.82 11.45 6.40
N SER A 257 7.02 11.14 6.88
CA SER A 257 8.18 12.03 6.85
C SER A 257 9.46 11.21 6.89
N SER A 258 10.50 11.71 6.28
CA SER A 258 11.84 11.16 6.41
C SER A 258 12.87 12.23 6.10
N GLU A 259 13.96 12.22 6.84
CA GLU A 259 15.10 13.09 6.64
C GLU A 259 16.37 12.24 6.67
N LEU A 260 17.27 12.50 5.73
CA LEU A 260 18.52 11.75 5.61
C LEU A 260 19.34 11.86 6.91
N ASN A 261 19.79 10.72 7.42
CA ASN A 261 20.55 10.55 8.66
C ASN A 261 19.82 11.00 9.94
N LYS A 262 18.50 11.20 9.89
CA LYS A 262 17.70 11.49 11.09
C LYS A 262 16.60 10.44 11.32
N GLY A 263 16.18 9.75 10.25
CA GLY A 263 15.22 8.66 10.37
C GLY A 263 14.01 8.78 9.44
N THR A 264 13.10 7.84 9.61
CA THR A 264 11.88 7.73 8.80
C THR A 264 10.67 7.50 9.71
N THR A 265 9.55 8.10 9.35
CA THR A 265 8.25 7.80 9.95
C THR A 265 7.35 7.19 8.87
N PHE A 266 6.98 5.93 9.05
CA PHE A 266 5.90 5.29 8.30
C PHE A 266 4.58 5.53 9.00
N ARG A 267 3.53 5.80 8.23
CA ARG A 267 2.17 5.91 8.74
C ARG A 267 1.29 4.81 8.16
N ILE A 268 0.60 4.11 9.04
CA ILE A 268 -0.51 3.22 8.69
C ILE A 268 -1.81 3.90 9.11
N VAL A 269 -2.79 3.90 8.23
CA VAL A 269 -4.14 4.41 8.46
C VAL A 269 -5.10 3.24 8.35
N LEU A 270 -5.89 3.00 9.39
CA LEU A 270 -6.90 1.95 9.42
C LEU A 270 -8.28 2.58 9.62
N LYS A 271 -9.27 2.08 8.90
CA LYS A 271 -10.65 2.50 9.07
C LYS A 271 -11.23 1.79 10.29
N LYS A 272 -11.85 2.54 11.19
CA LYS A 272 -12.54 1.98 12.37
C LYS A 272 -13.93 1.49 11.99
N ILE A 273 -14.44 0.51 12.72
CA ILE A 273 -15.84 0.16 12.64
C ILE A 273 -16.59 1.21 13.45
N THR A 274 -17.32 2.07 12.76
CA THR A 274 -18.27 2.98 13.45
C THR A 274 -19.44 2.11 13.93
N THR A 275 -19.58 2.00 15.23
CA THR A 275 -20.75 1.40 15.89
C THR A 275 -21.95 2.28 15.69
#